data_1a7995b629e940ad124bab73686f5c82
#
_entry.id   1a7995b629e940ad124bab73686f5c82
#
_cell.length_a   1.000
_cell.length_b   1.000
_cell.length_c   1.000
_cell.angle_alpha   90.00
_cell.angle_beta   90.00
_cell.angle_gamma   90.00
#
_symmetry.space_group_name_H-M   'P 1'
#
loop_
_entity.id
_entity.type
_entity.pdbx_description
1 polymer ?
#
loop_
_entity_poly.entity_id
_entity_poly.type
_entity_poly.pdbx_seq_one_letter_code
_entity_poly.pdbx_strand_id
1 'polypeptide(L)'
;MYKKKIARLALCTALCALVTTSVFASPTKAKAKSHPRQPVKAVRQTAKAPAGYTHKQAVHDSATLRIGIREGRGSVAVTGPQGLGVYRGDMLWKKAAANVPVTIALSGTNLTVNGDISTVPVQVRSLVHGGSVKITDGYAYRGALEMMKSPGRWGLTVVNVLPVEQYLYGVVGKEMSPSWSEEALKAQAVAARTYAIAHKSRFSQRGFDLTDDTSSQVYAGINGESPSIIKAVNATKGEIITYQGRP
;
A
#
# COMPACT_ATOMS: atom_id res chain seq x y z
N MET A 1 -53.44 -19.23 16.26
CA MET A 1 -52.99 -20.43 15.51
C MET A 1 -51.68 -20.05 14.84
N TYR A 2 -50.48 -20.54 15.11
CA TYR A 2 -50.05 -21.85 15.59
C TYR A 2 -48.66 -21.69 16.23
N LYS A 3 -48.52 -22.13 17.49
CA LYS A 3 -47.29 -22.39 18.23
C LYS A 3 -46.59 -23.62 17.66
N LYS A 4 -45.27 -23.64 17.72
CA LYS A 4 -44.26 -24.75 17.72
C LYS A 4 -43.14 -24.42 16.76
N LYS A 5 -41.85 -24.35 17.14
CA LYS A 5 -41.07 -25.25 18.00
C LYS A 5 -39.85 -24.51 18.57
N ILE A 6 -39.86 -24.41 19.89
CA ILE A 6 -38.64 -24.35 20.70
C ILE A 6 -38.33 -25.82 21.01
N ALA A 7 -37.16 -26.31 20.66
CA ALA A 7 -36.45 -27.38 21.34
C ALA A 7 -35.25 -27.82 20.49
N ARG A 8 -34.07 -27.44 20.94
CA ARG A 8 -32.85 -28.26 20.96
C ARG A 8 -31.71 -27.38 21.44
N LEU A 9 -31.80 -27.02 22.72
CA LEU A 9 -30.66 -26.63 23.52
C LEU A 9 -30.57 -27.67 24.62
N ALA A 10 -29.37 -28.01 25.02
CA ALA A 10 -28.98 -28.94 26.07
C ALA A 10 -28.73 -30.37 25.59
N LEU A 11 -27.46 -30.67 25.33
CA LEU A 11 -26.73 -31.80 25.93
C LEU A 11 -25.28 -31.80 25.43
N CYS A 12 -24.37 -31.27 26.25
CA CYS A 12 -22.96 -31.67 26.32
C CYS A 12 -22.26 -30.87 27.44
N THR A 13 -22.74 -31.09 28.67
CA THR A 13 -21.94 -30.85 29.87
C THR A 13 -21.94 -32.15 30.65
N ALA A 14 -20.84 -32.81 30.68
CA ALA A 14 -20.30 -33.71 31.72
C ALA A 14 -19.43 -34.77 31.05
N LEU A 15 -18.15 -34.66 31.18
CA LEU A 15 -17.22 -35.69 31.64
C LEU A 15 -15.78 -35.29 31.23
N CYS A 16 -15.01 -34.84 32.17
CA CYS A 16 -13.67 -35.33 32.50
C CYS A 16 -13.01 -34.43 33.54
N ALA A 17 -13.35 -34.66 34.79
CA ALA A 17 -12.45 -34.37 35.88
C ALA A 17 -11.57 -35.61 36.09
N LEU A 18 -10.35 -35.56 35.67
CA LEU A 18 -9.26 -36.44 36.09
C LEU A 18 -8.08 -35.57 36.47
N VAL A 19 -7.95 -35.43 37.76
CA VAL A 19 -6.83 -34.86 38.48
C VAL A 19 -5.60 -35.69 38.18
N THR A 20 -4.60 -35.09 37.53
CA THR A 20 -3.22 -35.58 37.62
C THR A 20 -2.36 -34.43 38.15
N THR A 21 -1.99 -34.57 39.41
CA THR A 21 -0.94 -33.80 40.06
C THR A 21 0.39 -34.06 39.36
N SER A 22 0.83 -33.16 38.54
CA SER A 22 2.21 -33.11 38.03
C SER A 22 2.98 -32.04 38.78
N VAL A 23 3.97 -32.53 39.50
CA VAL A 23 4.99 -31.83 40.25
C VAL A 23 5.63 -30.73 39.37
N PHE A 24 5.50 -29.46 39.81
CA PHE A 24 6.24 -28.35 39.25
C PHE A 24 7.73 -28.51 39.63
N ALA A 25 8.54 -29.02 38.71
CA ALA A 25 9.96 -28.87 38.78
C ALA A 25 10.35 -27.48 38.22
N SER A 26 10.90 -26.64 39.10
CA SER A 26 11.47 -25.33 38.72
C SER A 26 12.56 -25.50 37.66
N PRO A 27 12.54 -24.69 36.58
CA PRO A 27 13.64 -24.75 35.60
C PRO A 27 14.88 -24.16 36.25
N THR A 28 15.89 -25.01 36.49
CA THR A 28 17.26 -24.61 36.77
C THR A 28 17.76 -23.68 35.66
N LYS A 29 18.23 -22.49 36.06
CA LYS A 29 18.90 -21.54 35.17
C LYS A 29 20.14 -22.20 34.52
N ALA A 30 20.00 -22.72 33.33
CA ALA A 30 21.13 -23.07 32.50
C ALA A 30 21.87 -21.79 32.13
N LYS A 31 23.08 -21.61 32.66
CA LYS A 31 24.00 -20.56 32.20
C LYS A 31 24.30 -20.78 30.71
N ALA A 32 23.73 -19.93 29.86
CA ALA A 32 24.08 -19.85 28.46
C ALA A 32 25.57 -19.49 28.38
N LYS A 33 26.39 -20.41 27.92
CA LYS A 33 27.79 -20.13 27.55
C LYS A 33 27.76 -19.18 26.37
N SER A 34 28.14 -17.91 26.63
CA SER A 34 28.36 -16.94 25.58
C SER A 34 29.55 -17.38 24.73
N HIS A 35 29.28 -17.90 23.55
CA HIS A 35 30.33 -18.08 22.55
C HIS A 35 30.75 -16.69 22.07
N PRO A 36 32.02 -16.32 22.10
CA PRO A 36 32.47 -15.06 21.54
C PRO A 36 32.15 -15.08 20.05
N ARG A 37 31.31 -14.14 19.62
CA ARG A 37 31.05 -13.90 18.20
C ARG A 37 32.35 -13.44 17.57
N GLN A 38 32.98 -14.28 16.80
CA GLN A 38 34.07 -13.84 15.95
C GLN A 38 33.55 -12.75 15.01
N PRO A 39 34.31 -11.66 14.81
CA PRO A 39 33.94 -10.65 13.86
C PRO A 39 33.86 -11.28 12.48
N VAL A 40 32.66 -11.35 11.90
CA VAL A 40 32.48 -11.77 10.51
C VAL A 40 33.21 -10.74 9.68
N LYS A 41 34.41 -11.06 9.21
CA LYS A 41 35.09 -10.26 8.19
C LYS A 41 34.15 -10.16 7.02
N ALA A 42 33.67 -8.93 6.75
CA ALA A 42 32.89 -8.65 5.57
C ALA A 42 33.71 -9.05 4.34
N VAL A 43 33.46 -10.23 3.81
CA VAL A 43 33.99 -10.65 2.52
C VAL A 43 33.27 -9.80 1.50
N ARG A 44 33.94 -8.74 1.07
CA ARG A 44 33.52 -7.92 -0.06
C ARG A 44 33.68 -8.78 -1.32
N GLN A 45 32.76 -9.72 -1.53
CA GLN A 45 32.66 -10.40 -2.80
C GLN A 45 32.08 -9.38 -3.80
N THR A 46 32.97 -8.78 -4.58
CA THR A 46 32.61 -8.09 -5.81
C THR A 46 32.25 -9.20 -6.83
N ALA A 47 31.04 -9.73 -6.69
CA ALA A 47 30.51 -10.60 -7.71
C ALA A 47 30.36 -9.72 -8.98
N LYS A 48 31.14 -10.02 -10.02
CA LYS A 48 31.01 -9.38 -11.30
C LYS A 48 29.62 -9.67 -11.83
N ALA A 49 28.83 -8.63 -12.09
CA ALA A 49 27.50 -8.81 -12.65
C ALA A 49 27.56 -9.66 -13.92
N PRO A 50 26.59 -10.57 -14.15
CA PRO A 50 26.55 -11.34 -15.40
C PRO A 50 26.57 -10.41 -16.62
N ALA A 51 27.20 -10.86 -17.71
CA ALA A 51 27.25 -10.09 -18.93
C ALA A 51 25.84 -9.74 -19.42
N GLY A 52 25.60 -8.45 -19.76
CA GLY A 52 24.30 -7.95 -20.21
C GLY A 52 23.51 -7.16 -19.17
N TYR A 53 23.91 -7.18 -17.87
CA TYR A 53 23.33 -6.30 -16.88
C TYR A 53 24.03 -4.95 -16.87
N THR A 54 23.29 -3.88 -17.08
CA THR A 54 23.78 -2.51 -16.92
C THR A 54 23.05 -1.83 -15.74
N HIS A 55 23.86 -1.25 -14.85
CA HIS A 55 23.36 -0.32 -13.82
C HIS A 55 23.26 1.07 -14.46
N LYS A 56 22.13 1.73 -14.24
CA LYS A 56 21.79 3.10 -14.64
C LYS A 56 21.25 3.27 -16.05
N GLN A 57 19.94 3.22 -16.13
CA GLN A 57 19.22 4.07 -17.06
C GLN A 57 18.32 4.99 -16.22
N ALA A 58 18.55 6.30 -16.29
CA ALA A 58 17.68 7.27 -15.64
C ALA A 58 16.29 7.16 -16.29
N VAL A 59 15.33 6.65 -15.54
CA VAL A 59 13.93 6.76 -15.90
C VAL A 59 13.54 8.21 -15.67
N HIS A 60 12.83 8.79 -16.62
CA HIS A 60 12.32 10.15 -16.52
C HIS A 60 11.69 10.37 -15.13
N ASP A 61 12.11 11.42 -14.45
CA ASP A 61 11.79 11.80 -13.05
C ASP A 61 10.29 12.00 -12.79
N SER A 62 9.43 11.82 -13.77
CA SER A 62 8.00 12.12 -13.79
C SER A 62 7.08 10.92 -14.06
N ALA A 63 7.56 9.68 -13.96
CA ALA A 63 6.69 8.53 -14.17
C ALA A 63 5.59 8.51 -13.08
N THR A 64 4.38 8.88 -13.48
CA THR A 64 3.18 8.76 -12.64
C THR A 64 2.66 7.34 -12.73
N LEU A 65 2.32 6.76 -11.58
CA LEU A 65 1.67 5.47 -11.44
C LEU A 65 0.22 5.65 -10.99
N ARG A 66 -0.59 4.69 -11.38
CA ARG A 66 -1.99 4.52 -11.01
C ARG A 66 -2.11 3.22 -10.22
N ILE A 67 -2.32 3.30 -8.93
CA ILE A 67 -2.39 2.14 -8.03
C ILE A 67 -3.84 1.89 -7.65
N GLY A 68 -4.38 0.73 -8.02
CA GLY A 68 -5.71 0.28 -7.62
C GLY A 68 -5.75 -0.04 -6.13
N ILE A 69 -6.51 0.75 -5.34
CA ILE A 69 -6.59 0.63 -3.88
C ILE A 69 -7.85 -0.13 -3.47
N ARG A 70 -8.96 0.14 -4.15
CA ARG A 70 -10.25 -0.51 -3.86
C ARG A 70 -11.07 -0.65 -5.12
N GLU A 71 -11.85 -1.72 -5.19
CA GLU A 71 -12.81 -1.95 -6.26
C GLU A 71 -14.15 -2.43 -5.68
N GLY A 72 -15.23 -2.26 -6.46
CA GLY A 72 -16.55 -2.79 -6.14
C GLY A 72 -17.19 -2.13 -4.92
N ARG A 73 -16.86 -0.86 -4.63
CA ARG A 73 -17.45 -0.11 -3.52
C ARG A 73 -18.67 0.68 -3.99
N GLY A 74 -19.74 0.69 -3.19
CA GLY A 74 -20.89 1.56 -3.44
C GLY A 74 -20.59 3.03 -3.14
N SER A 75 -19.75 3.24 -2.11
CA SER A 75 -19.29 4.58 -1.70
C SER A 75 -17.92 4.51 -1.02
N VAL A 76 -17.23 5.64 -0.99
CA VAL A 76 -15.98 5.85 -0.27
C VAL A 76 -15.99 7.26 0.32
N ALA A 77 -15.63 7.37 1.59
CA ALA A 77 -15.44 8.66 2.27
C ALA A 77 -13.94 8.92 2.45
N VAL A 78 -13.53 10.16 2.19
CA VAL A 78 -12.16 10.61 2.33
C VAL A 78 -12.06 11.88 3.15
N THR A 79 -10.96 12.06 3.88
CA THR A 79 -10.63 13.25 4.66
C THR A 79 -9.21 13.70 4.37
N GLY A 80 -8.88 14.93 4.74
CA GLY A 80 -7.51 15.45 4.66
C GLY A 80 -7.25 16.48 5.76
N PRO A 81 -6.10 16.38 6.46
CA PRO A 81 -5.80 17.27 7.58
C PRO A 81 -5.56 18.73 7.15
N GLN A 82 -5.29 18.97 5.87
CA GLN A 82 -5.09 20.31 5.30
C GLN A 82 -6.26 20.78 4.42
N GLY A 83 -7.42 20.10 4.51
CA GLY A 83 -8.52 20.29 3.60
C GLY A 83 -8.32 19.59 2.25
N LEU A 84 -9.40 19.43 1.51
CA LEU A 84 -9.45 18.70 0.25
C LEU A 84 -10.00 19.53 -0.88
N GLY A 85 -9.40 19.43 -2.06
CA GLY A 85 -9.98 19.83 -3.32
C GLY A 85 -10.50 18.61 -4.08
N VAL A 86 -11.72 18.73 -4.62
CA VAL A 86 -12.31 17.76 -5.55
C VAL A 86 -12.25 18.33 -6.96
N TYR A 87 -11.67 17.57 -7.87
CA TYR A 87 -11.41 18.00 -9.24
C TYR A 87 -12.16 17.13 -10.25
N ARG A 88 -12.60 17.75 -11.35
CA ARG A 88 -13.04 17.10 -12.58
C ARG A 88 -12.01 17.40 -13.66
N GLY A 89 -11.20 16.41 -14.02
CA GLY A 89 -9.96 16.69 -14.74
C GLY A 89 -9.07 17.64 -13.92
N ASP A 90 -8.63 18.75 -14.52
CA ASP A 90 -7.79 19.75 -13.83
C ASP A 90 -8.61 20.87 -13.17
N MET A 91 -9.93 20.89 -13.36
CA MET A 91 -10.80 21.92 -12.81
C MET A 91 -11.16 21.60 -11.36
N LEU A 92 -10.81 22.51 -10.45
CA LEU A 92 -11.30 22.47 -9.07
C LEU A 92 -12.81 22.71 -9.03
N TRP A 93 -13.55 21.68 -8.59
CA TRP A 93 -15.01 21.73 -8.54
C TRP A 93 -15.55 22.04 -7.13
N LYS A 94 -14.96 21.40 -6.10
CA LYS A 94 -15.39 21.57 -4.71
C LYS A 94 -14.19 21.67 -3.78
N LYS A 95 -14.40 22.27 -2.61
CA LYS A 95 -13.46 22.28 -1.50
C LYS A 95 -14.13 21.74 -0.25
N ALA A 96 -13.38 21.04 0.58
CA ALA A 96 -13.76 20.67 1.94
C ALA A 96 -12.71 21.18 2.92
N ALA A 97 -13.18 21.63 4.08
CA ALA A 97 -12.30 22.07 5.16
C ALA A 97 -11.47 20.89 5.73
N ALA A 98 -10.46 21.23 6.53
CA ALA A 98 -9.62 20.24 7.20
C ALA A 98 -10.47 19.22 7.98
N ASN A 99 -10.19 17.95 7.77
CA ASN A 99 -10.84 16.79 8.42
C ASN A 99 -12.37 16.67 8.17
N VAL A 100 -12.96 17.50 7.30
CA VAL A 100 -14.35 17.34 6.89
C VAL A 100 -14.43 16.22 5.83
N PRO A 101 -15.28 15.19 6.05
CA PRO A 101 -15.39 14.09 5.10
C PRO A 101 -16.01 14.54 3.77
N VAL A 102 -15.44 14.00 2.68
CA VAL A 102 -16.02 14.07 1.34
C VAL A 102 -16.43 12.65 0.97
N THR A 103 -17.72 12.44 0.74
CA THR A 103 -18.27 11.14 0.35
C THR A 103 -18.48 11.11 -1.15
N ILE A 104 -17.86 10.12 -1.79
CA ILE A 104 -18.06 9.81 -3.21
C ILE A 104 -18.86 8.51 -3.27
N ALA A 105 -19.96 8.51 -3.98
CA ALA A 105 -20.85 7.35 -4.12
C ALA A 105 -21.24 7.12 -5.58
N LEU A 106 -21.62 5.87 -5.88
CA LEU A 106 -22.21 5.51 -7.17
C LEU A 106 -23.72 5.80 -7.12
N SER A 107 -24.24 6.51 -8.13
CA SER A 107 -25.66 6.74 -8.33
C SER A 107 -26.04 6.41 -9.78
N GLY A 108 -26.60 5.23 -9.99
CA GLY A 108 -26.82 4.70 -11.33
C GLY A 108 -25.48 4.51 -12.08
N THR A 109 -25.33 5.24 -13.18
CA THR A 109 -24.10 5.25 -13.99
C THR A 109 -23.15 6.37 -13.62
N ASN A 110 -23.58 7.30 -12.77
CA ASN A 110 -22.85 8.52 -12.40
C ASN A 110 -22.21 8.38 -11.01
N LEU A 111 -21.28 9.27 -10.72
CA LEU A 111 -20.76 9.49 -9.38
C LEU A 111 -21.55 10.62 -8.70
N THR A 112 -21.59 10.58 -7.37
CA THR A 112 -22.01 11.74 -6.57
C THR A 112 -20.90 12.11 -5.61
N VAL A 113 -20.76 13.41 -5.35
CA VAL A 113 -19.84 13.98 -4.35
C VAL A 113 -20.65 14.79 -3.37
N ASN A 114 -20.83 14.26 -2.16
CA ASN A 114 -21.75 14.82 -1.16
C ASN A 114 -23.17 15.09 -1.72
N GLY A 115 -23.65 14.17 -2.57
CA GLY A 115 -24.97 14.26 -3.22
C GLY A 115 -24.99 14.91 -4.61
N ASP A 116 -23.99 15.72 -4.97
CA ASP A 116 -23.95 16.39 -6.27
C ASP A 116 -23.37 15.47 -7.36
N ILE A 117 -24.05 15.40 -8.50
CA ILE A 117 -23.74 14.48 -9.60
C ILE A 117 -22.48 14.89 -10.35
N SER A 118 -21.64 13.89 -10.65
CA SER A 118 -20.55 13.97 -11.60
C SER A 118 -20.67 12.85 -12.64
N THR A 119 -20.68 13.22 -13.91
CA THR A 119 -20.70 12.28 -15.06
C THR A 119 -19.30 11.81 -15.47
N VAL A 120 -18.28 12.36 -14.84
CA VAL A 120 -16.85 12.04 -15.11
C VAL A 120 -16.17 11.58 -13.81
N PRO A 121 -15.05 10.84 -13.90
CA PRO A 121 -14.21 10.54 -12.75
C PRO A 121 -13.85 11.80 -11.97
N VAL A 122 -13.74 11.67 -10.65
CA VAL A 122 -13.32 12.77 -9.77
C VAL A 122 -11.99 12.44 -9.12
N GLN A 123 -11.13 13.44 -9.00
CA GLN A 123 -9.88 13.34 -8.23
C GLN A 123 -10.01 14.17 -6.95
N VAL A 124 -9.53 13.59 -5.84
CA VAL A 124 -9.44 14.28 -4.56
C VAL A 124 -7.97 14.45 -4.20
N ARG A 125 -7.58 15.69 -3.92
CA ARG A 125 -6.21 16.07 -3.57
C ARG A 125 -6.22 16.93 -2.31
N SER A 126 -5.13 16.90 -1.55
CA SER A 126 -4.91 17.90 -0.50
C SER A 126 -4.86 19.30 -1.12
N LEU A 127 -5.42 20.29 -0.43
CA LEU A 127 -5.30 21.71 -0.82
C LEU A 127 -3.89 22.28 -0.62
N VAL A 128 -3.04 21.57 0.14
CA VAL A 128 -1.64 21.94 0.38
C VAL A 128 -0.74 20.98 -0.40
N HIS A 129 0.25 21.54 -1.09
CA HIS A 129 1.26 20.75 -1.80
C HIS A 129 1.99 19.80 -0.84
N GLY A 130 2.15 18.54 -1.23
CA GLY A 130 2.75 17.51 -0.38
C GLY A 130 1.85 16.98 0.74
N GLY A 131 0.63 17.51 0.88
CA GLY A 131 -0.36 16.99 1.83
C GLY A 131 -0.92 15.62 1.41
N SER A 132 -1.77 15.07 2.27
CA SER A 132 -2.30 13.72 2.11
C SER A 132 -3.82 13.67 2.03
N VAL A 133 -4.32 12.58 1.42
CA VAL A 133 -5.74 12.21 1.43
C VAL A 133 -5.89 10.88 2.16
N LYS A 134 -6.75 10.82 3.16
CA LYS A 134 -7.03 9.60 3.94
C LYS A 134 -8.38 9.02 3.54
N ILE A 135 -8.42 7.73 3.22
CA ILE A 135 -9.66 6.98 3.16
C ILE A 135 -10.12 6.76 4.60
N THR A 136 -11.35 7.10 4.94
CA THR A 136 -11.83 7.16 6.33
C THR A 136 -11.65 5.82 7.07
N ASP A 137 -11.90 4.70 6.39
CA ASP A 137 -11.75 3.33 6.88
C ASP A 137 -10.45 2.66 6.37
N GLY A 138 -9.41 3.44 6.05
CA GLY A 138 -8.18 2.94 5.44
C GLY A 138 -6.96 3.80 5.73
N TYR A 139 -6.01 3.70 4.82
CA TYR A 139 -4.73 4.40 4.90
C TYR A 139 -4.83 5.85 4.39
N ALA A 140 -3.79 6.61 4.70
CA ALA A 140 -3.54 7.91 4.10
C ALA A 140 -2.58 7.76 2.90
N TYR A 141 -2.76 8.59 1.88
CA TYR A 141 -2.04 8.50 0.61
C TYR A 141 -1.49 9.86 0.20
N ARG A 142 -0.30 9.86 -0.38
CA ARG A 142 0.26 11.00 -1.13
C ARG A 142 -0.40 11.11 -2.50
N GLY A 143 -0.20 12.23 -3.18
CA GLY A 143 -0.74 12.45 -4.52
C GLY A 143 -2.25 12.66 -4.52
N ALA A 144 -2.93 12.05 -5.48
CA ALA A 144 -4.37 12.14 -5.63
C ALA A 144 -5.05 10.78 -5.43
N LEU A 145 -6.27 10.79 -4.94
CA LEU A 145 -7.19 9.66 -5.05
C LEU A 145 -8.19 9.95 -6.16
N GLU A 146 -8.18 9.14 -7.21
CA GLU A 146 -9.18 9.18 -8.27
C GLU A 146 -10.26 8.14 -8.00
N MET A 147 -11.50 8.55 -8.10
CA MET A 147 -12.67 7.69 -8.01
C MET A 147 -13.36 7.67 -9.36
N MET A 148 -13.59 6.46 -9.86
CA MET A 148 -14.29 6.23 -11.12
C MET A 148 -15.24 5.04 -10.98
N LYS A 149 -16.19 4.92 -11.90
CA LYS A 149 -16.98 3.70 -12.05
C LYS A 149 -16.04 2.56 -12.43
N SER A 150 -16.19 1.41 -11.78
CA SER A 150 -15.37 0.23 -12.08
C SER A 150 -15.63 -0.25 -13.52
N PRO A 151 -14.60 -0.37 -14.38
CA PRO A 151 -14.75 -0.88 -15.74
C PRO A 151 -15.27 -2.31 -15.73
N GLY A 152 -16.36 -2.58 -16.48
CA GLY A 152 -16.94 -3.92 -16.62
C GLY A 152 -17.51 -4.55 -15.34
N ARG A 153 -17.63 -3.80 -14.24
CA ARG A 153 -18.10 -4.29 -12.94
C ARG A 153 -19.03 -3.29 -12.26
N TRP A 154 -19.75 -3.78 -11.25
CA TRP A 154 -20.48 -2.89 -10.34
C TRP A 154 -19.50 -2.20 -9.38
N GLY A 155 -19.84 -0.96 -9.02
CA GLY A 155 -19.19 -0.22 -7.95
C GLY A 155 -18.18 0.83 -8.42
N LEU A 156 -17.49 1.40 -7.45
CA LEU A 156 -16.41 2.36 -7.61
C LEU A 156 -15.06 1.65 -7.58
N THR A 157 -14.14 2.14 -8.40
CA THR A 157 -12.70 1.90 -8.26
C THR A 157 -12.05 3.15 -7.69
N VAL A 158 -11.24 2.97 -6.66
CA VAL A 158 -10.39 4.01 -6.06
C VAL A 158 -8.96 3.76 -6.51
N VAL A 159 -8.36 4.74 -7.14
CA VAL A 159 -7.00 4.68 -7.69
C VAL A 159 -6.16 5.77 -7.04
N ASN A 160 -5.02 5.40 -6.46
CA ASN A 160 -4.03 6.38 -6.02
C ASN A 160 -3.13 6.76 -7.19
N VAL A 161 -3.10 8.04 -7.52
CA VAL A 161 -2.33 8.61 -8.63
C VAL A 161 -1.18 9.43 -8.05
N LEU A 162 0.06 8.98 -8.27
CA LEU A 162 1.22 9.60 -7.65
C LEU A 162 2.52 9.31 -8.45
N PRO A 163 3.60 10.11 -8.23
CA PRO A 163 4.91 9.80 -8.78
C PRO A 163 5.47 8.48 -8.25
N VAL A 164 6.23 7.76 -9.09
CA VAL A 164 6.85 6.46 -8.72
C VAL A 164 7.66 6.53 -7.43
N GLU A 165 8.41 7.60 -7.21
CA GLU A 165 9.23 7.75 -6.00
C GLU A 165 8.36 7.79 -4.73
N GLN A 166 7.24 8.50 -4.76
CA GLN A 166 6.31 8.54 -3.63
C GLN A 166 5.59 7.20 -3.40
N TYR A 167 5.33 6.45 -4.46
CA TYR A 167 4.83 5.08 -4.36
C TYR A 167 5.83 4.18 -3.63
N LEU A 168 7.12 4.28 -3.98
CA LEU A 168 8.17 3.47 -3.39
C LEU A 168 8.37 3.71 -1.89
N TYR A 169 8.08 4.90 -1.37
CA TYR A 169 8.13 5.13 0.07
C TYR A 169 7.20 4.18 0.83
N GLY A 170 6.00 3.93 0.29
CA GLY A 170 5.02 3.03 0.89
C GLY A 170 5.25 1.55 0.60
N VAL A 171 5.96 1.21 -0.48
CA VAL A 171 6.27 -0.18 -0.87
C VAL A 171 7.49 -0.70 -0.12
N VAL A 172 8.63 0.00 -0.21
CA VAL A 172 9.90 -0.49 0.36
C VAL A 172 9.77 -0.75 1.85
N GLY A 173 9.05 0.09 2.59
CA GLY A 173 8.83 -0.10 4.02
C GLY A 173 7.87 -1.25 4.37
N LYS A 174 7.17 -1.81 3.40
CA LYS A 174 6.37 -3.04 3.58
C LYS A 174 7.15 -4.30 3.22
N GLU A 175 8.16 -4.17 2.38
CA GLU A 175 9.02 -5.27 1.95
C GLU A 175 10.21 -5.49 2.90
N MET A 176 10.72 -4.41 3.51
CA MET A 176 11.91 -4.45 4.37
C MET A 176 11.74 -3.64 5.64
N SER A 177 12.35 -4.10 6.74
CA SER A 177 12.40 -3.32 7.97
C SER A 177 13.21 -2.04 7.78
N PRO A 178 12.72 -0.88 8.28
CA PRO A 178 13.45 0.39 8.26
C PRO A 178 14.81 0.36 8.99
N SER A 179 15.07 -0.66 9.81
CA SER A 179 16.32 -0.86 10.56
C SER A 179 17.42 -1.57 9.78
N TRP A 180 17.14 -2.00 8.54
CA TRP A 180 18.17 -2.62 7.70
C TRP A 180 19.19 -1.58 7.23
N SER A 181 20.36 -2.06 6.78
CA SER A 181 21.41 -1.16 6.31
C SER A 181 20.94 -0.29 5.16
N GLU A 182 21.44 0.94 5.08
CA GLU A 182 21.08 1.90 4.02
C GLU A 182 21.30 1.30 2.63
N GLU A 183 22.37 0.53 2.42
CA GLU A 183 22.66 -0.10 1.13
C GLU A 183 21.64 -1.20 0.77
N ALA A 184 21.15 -1.95 1.76
CA ALA A 184 20.10 -2.92 1.52
C ALA A 184 18.77 -2.23 1.15
N LEU A 185 18.40 -1.14 1.82
CA LEU A 185 17.21 -0.34 1.51
C LEU A 185 17.31 0.31 0.11
N LYS A 186 18.51 0.79 -0.27
CA LYS A 186 18.77 1.31 -1.62
C LYS A 186 18.61 0.22 -2.69
N ALA A 187 19.17 -0.95 -2.46
CA ALA A 187 19.03 -2.09 -3.40
C ALA A 187 17.56 -2.47 -3.60
N GLN A 188 16.78 -2.54 -2.51
CA GLN A 188 15.35 -2.81 -2.59
C GLN A 188 14.59 -1.70 -3.33
N ALA A 189 14.94 -0.43 -3.12
CA ALA A 189 14.32 0.70 -3.81
C ALA A 189 14.53 0.60 -5.33
N VAL A 190 15.75 0.26 -5.78
CA VAL A 190 16.06 0.04 -7.19
C VAL A 190 15.28 -1.15 -7.77
N ALA A 191 15.23 -2.26 -7.04
CA ALA A 191 14.47 -3.45 -7.47
C ALA A 191 12.97 -3.17 -7.57
N ALA A 192 12.39 -2.53 -6.55
CA ALA A 192 10.96 -2.19 -6.52
C ALA A 192 10.58 -1.17 -7.61
N ARG A 193 11.45 -0.19 -7.89
CA ARG A 193 11.27 0.77 -8.98
C ARG A 193 11.28 0.08 -10.33
N THR A 194 12.23 -0.81 -10.54
CA THR A 194 12.34 -1.61 -11.77
C THR A 194 11.07 -2.40 -12.01
N TYR A 195 10.60 -3.11 -10.98
CA TYR A 195 9.34 -3.86 -11.06
C TYR A 195 8.16 -2.97 -11.43
N ALA A 196 7.98 -1.84 -10.73
CA ALA A 196 6.85 -0.94 -10.95
C ALA A 196 6.82 -0.38 -12.38
N ILE A 197 7.98 -0.07 -12.95
CA ILE A 197 8.11 0.46 -14.31
C ILE A 197 7.92 -0.65 -15.35
N ALA A 198 8.53 -1.81 -15.15
CA ALA A 198 8.39 -2.95 -16.04
C ALA A 198 6.95 -3.46 -16.16
N HIS A 199 6.17 -3.34 -15.08
CA HIS A 199 4.79 -3.82 -15.02
C HIS A 199 3.74 -2.70 -15.09
N LYS A 200 4.15 -1.48 -15.41
CA LYS A 200 3.21 -0.38 -15.65
C LYS A 200 2.17 -0.81 -16.70
N SER A 201 0.92 -0.45 -16.46
CA SER A 201 -0.23 -0.80 -17.30
C SER A 201 -0.68 -2.27 -17.26
N ARG A 202 -0.13 -3.09 -16.34
CA ARG A 202 -0.52 -4.51 -16.20
C ARG A 202 -2.03 -4.70 -15.99
N PHE A 203 -2.67 -3.77 -15.29
CA PHE A 203 -4.11 -3.78 -15.01
C PHE A 203 -4.87 -2.64 -15.70
N SER A 204 -4.39 -2.16 -16.84
CA SER A 204 -4.99 -1.05 -17.60
C SER A 204 -6.47 -1.26 -17.93
N GLN A 205 -6.89 -2.50 -18.20
CA GLN A 205 -8.29 -2.86 -18.42
C GLN A 205 -9.19 -2.60 -17.21
N ARG A 206 -8.61 -2.54 -16.00
CA ARG A 206 -9.29 -2.19 -14.74
C ARG A 206 -9.17 -0.69 -14.40
N GLY A 207 -8.46 0.09 -15.23
CA GLY A 207 -8.29 1.54 -15.10
C GLY A 207 -7.10 1.97 -14.23
N PHE A 208 -6.17 1.06 -13.92
CA PHE A 208 -4.95 1.36 -13.15
C PHE A 208 -3.77 0.51 -13.61
N ASP A 209 -2.55 0.83 -13.13
CA ASP A 209 -1.32 0.16 -13.54
C ASP A 209 -1.02 -1.09 -12.70
N LEU A 210 -1.07 -0.95 -11.38
CA LEU A 210 -0.69 -1.97 -10.39
C LEU A 210 -1.75 -2.04 -9.28
N THR A 211 -1.76 -3.16 -8.54
CA THR A 211 -2.54 -3.32 -7.31
C THR A 211 -1.71 -2.96 -6.08
N ASP A 212 -2.35 -2.76 -4.93
CA ASP A 212 -1.72 -2.49 -3.63
C ASP A 212 -1.45 -3.75 -2.79
N ASP A 213 -1.61 -4.92 -3.39
CA ASP A 213 -1.46 -6.23 -2.77
C ASP A 213 -0.35 -7.07 -3.41
N THR A 214 -0.26 -8.34 -3.01
CA THR A 214 0.75 -9.31 -3.50
C THR A 214 0.61 -9.66 -4.98
N SER A 215 -0.48 -9.27 -5.67
CA SER A 215 -0.60 -9.41 -7.13
C SER A 215 0.35 -8.48 -7.88
N SER A 216 0.81 -7.42 -7.21
CA SER A 216 1.85 -6.49 -7.66
C SER A 216 2.90 -6.30 -6.57
N GLN A 217 2.77 -5.28 -5.75
CA GLN A 217 3.63 -4.96 -4.62
C GLN A 217 2.76 -4.48 -3.46
N VAL A 218 3.03 -4.95 -2.26
CA VAL A 218 2.27 -4.51 -1.07
C VAL A 218 2.52 -3.03 -0.82
N TYR A 219 1.45 -2.23 -0.90
CA TYR A 219 1.50 -0.78 -0.77
C TYR A 219 0.54 -0.31 0.32
N ALA A 220 1.04 0.38 1.33
CA ALA A 220 0.25 0.86 2.46
C ALA A 220 0.15 2.39 2.54
N GLY A 221 0.37 3.09 1.43
CA GLY A 221 0.39 4.54 1.43
C GLY A 221 1.43 5.09 2.42
N ILE A 222 1.09 6.17 3.12
CA ILE A 222 1.98 6.81 4.11
C ILE A 222 2.29 5.87 5.30
N ASN A 223 1.42 4.91 5.59
CA ASN A 223 1.64 3.97 6.69
C ASN A 223 2.82 2.99 6.46
N GLY A 224 3.33 2.90 5.23
CA GLY A 224 4.55 2.16 4.90
C GLY A 224 5.82 3.01 4.94
N GLU A 225 5.75 4.31 5.19
CA GLU A 225 6.88 5.21 5.11
C GLU A 225 7.70 5.27 6.41
N SER A 226 9.00 5.53 6.26
CA SER A 226 9.88 5.92 7.36
C SER A 226 11.00 6.82 6.84
N PRO A 227 11.67 7.61 7.70
CA PRO A 227 12.75 8.48 7.26
C PRO A 227 13.90 7.75 6.56
N SER A 228 14.29 6.55 7.03
CA SER A 228 15.35 5.75 6.42
C SER A 228 14.95 5.22 5.03
N ILE A 229 13.70 4.80 4.87
CA ILE A 229 13.15 4.37 3.58
C ILE A 229 13.12 5.55 2.59
N ILE A 230 12.56 6.68 3.00
CA ILE A 230 12.50 7.89 2.16
C ILE A 230 13.91 8.32 1.72
N LYS A 231 14.88 8.29 2.66
CA LYS A 231 16.29 8.60 2.36
C LYS A 231 16.86 7.65 1.31
N ALA A 232 16.67 6.34 1.45
CA ALA A 232 17.20 5.33 0.54
C ALA A 232 16.58 5.43 -0.87
N VAL A 233 15.26 5.63 -0.96
CA VAL A 233 14.56 5.82 -2.24
C VAL A 233 15.07 7.08 -2.93
N ASN A 234 15.20 8.21 -2.21
CA ASN A 234 15.70 9.46 -2.78
C ASN A 234 17.16 9.36 -3.23
N ALA A 235 18.00 8.64 -2.48
CA ALA A 235 19.40 8.43 -2.83
C ALA A 235 19.61 7.61 -4.12
N THR A 236 18.59 6.84 -4.52
CA THR A 236 18.59 6.01 -5.74
C THR A 236 17.57 6.48 -6.77
N LYS A 237 17.12 7.74 -6.66
CA LYS A 237 16.07 8.29 -7.51
C LYS A 237 16.36 8.08 -9.01
N GLY A 238 15.38 7.52 -9.73
CA GLY A 238 15.46 7.22 -11.14
C GLY A 238 16.34 6.02 -11.51
N GLU A 239 17.01 5.36 -10.57
CA GLU A 239 17.83 4.18 -10.87
C GLU A 239 16.95 2.93 -11.04
N ILE A 240 17.17 2.19 -12.14
CA ILE A 240 16.54 0.90 -12.44
C ILE A 240 17.58 -0.13 -12.88
N ILE A 241 17.23 -1.39 -12.75
CA ILE A 241 18.00 -2.51 -13.32
C ILE A 241 17.49 -2.75 -14.73
N THR A 242 18.43 -2.86 -15.69
CA THR A 242 18.10 -3.21 -17.07
C THR A 242 18.86 -4.45 -17.53
N TYR A 243 18.21 -5.22 -18.38
CA TYR A 243 18.83 -6.33 -19.11
C TYR A 243 18.53 -6.17 -20.60
N GLN A 244 19.58 -6.11 -21.44
CA GLN A 244 19.44 -5.84 -22.87
C GLN A 244 18.59 -4.57 -23.19
N GLY A 245 18.76 -3.51 -22.39
CA GLY A 245 18.06 -2.24 -22.55
C GLY A 245 16.60 -2.21 -22.08
N ARG A 246 16.10 -3.27 -21.46
CA ARG A 246 14.74 -3.37 -20.89
C ARG A 246 14.79 -3.48 -19.37
N PRO A 247 13.86 -2.80 -18.64
CA PRO A 247 13.71 -2.98 -17.20
C PRO A 247 13.19 -4.36 -16.84
#